data_ff0aaac1f28c011edd862de537af2c7a
#
_entry.id   ff0aaac1f28c011edd862de537af2c7a
#
_cell.length_a   1.000
_cell.length_b   1.000
_cell.length_c   1.000
_cell.angle_alpha   90.00
_cell.angle_beta   90.00
_cell.angle_gamma   90.00
#
_symmetry.space_group_name_H-M   'P 1'
#
loop_
_entity.id
_entity.type
_entity.pdbx_description
1 polymer ?
#
loop_
_entity_poly.entity_id
_entity_poly.type
_entity_poly.pdbx_seq_one_letter_code
_entity_poly.pdbx_strand_id
1 'polypeptide(L)'
;MTITRIDAEARWSDVVIHNQTLYYTGVPANLDADACEQTANTLEQIDAVLEKQGSNKSRILDATIFLADKSDFAAMNKAWDAWVVAGHAPVRCTVQAALMKPEYKVEIKIIAAV
;
A
#
# COMPACT_ATOMS: atom_id res chain seq x y z
N MET A 1 -24.38 -10.38 2.18
CA MET A 1 -23.36 -9.45 2.67
C MET A 1 -23.14 -8.35 1.64
N THR A 2 -23.13 -7.12 2.08
CA THR A 2 -22.94 -5.97 1.19
C THR A 2 -21.49 -5.79 0.82
N ILE A 3 -21.23 -5.51 -0.44
CA ILE A 3 -19.91 -5.12 -0.91
C ILE A 3 -19.95 -3.60 -1.13
N THR A 4 -19.06 -2.88 -0.46
CA THR A 4 -18.91 -1.44 -0.64
C THR A 4 -17.75 -1.16 -1.56
N ARG A 5 -18.01 -0.40 -2.61
CA ARG A 5 -16.98 0.05 -3.55
C ARG A 5 -16.89 1.56 -3.50
N ILE A 6 -15.67 2.06 -3.33
CA ILE A 6 -15.39 3.50 -3.24
C ILE A 6 -14.65 3.90 -4.51
N ASP A 7 -15.12 4.98 -5.14
CA ASP A 7 -14.59 5.49 -6.39
C ASP A 7 -14.48 4.40 -7.46
N ALA A 8 -15.62 3.70 -7.65
CA ALA A 8 -15.70 2.64 -8.65
C ALA A 8 -15.62 3.22 -10.06
N GLU A 9 -14.74 2.68 -10.87
CA GLU A 9 -14.56 3.04 -12.27
C GLU A 9 -14.79 1.83 -13.16
N ALA A 10 -14.62 2.00 -14.48
CA ALA A 10 -14.90 0.93 -15.44
C ALA A 10 -13.97 -0.28 -15.24
N ARG A 11 -12.73 -0.07 -14.82
CA ARG A 11 -11.71 -1.12 -14.70
C ARG A 11 -11.38 -1.53 -13.28
N TRP A 12 -11.59 -0.64 -12.28
CA TRP A 12 -11.28 -0.92 -10.89
C TRP A 12 -12.08 -0.03 -9.97
N SER A 13 -12.03 -0.34 -8.68
CA SER A 13 -12.45 0.55 -7.60
C SER A 13 -11.21 0.92 -6.80
N ASP A 14 -11.17 2.13 -6.26
CA ASP A 14 -10.02 2.55 -5.42
C ASP A 14 -9.98 1.72 -4.15
N VAL A 15 -11.13 1.51 -3.50
CA VAL A 15 -11.23 0.72 -2.28
C VAL A 15 -12.43 -0.22 -2.36
N VAL A 16 -12.27 -1.44 -1.89
CA VAL A 16 -13.38 -2.38 -1.72
C VAL A 16 -13.43 -2.82 -0.26
N ILE A 17 -14.61 -2.81 0.33
CA ILE A 17 -14.84 -3.27 1.69
C ILE A 17 -15.91 -4.37 1.68
N HIS A 18 -15.60 -5.48 2.31
CA HIS A 18 -16.50 -6.62 2.45
C HIS A 18 -16.15 -7.41 3.73
N ASN A 19 -17.16 -7.74 4.52
CA ASN A 19 -16.97 -8.51 5.75
C ASN A 19 -15.91 -7.90 6.69
N GLN A 20 -16.00 -6.60 6.94
CA GLN A 20 -15.05 -5.90 7.81
C GLN A 20 -13.60 -6.00 7.30
N THR A 21 -13.44 -6.19 6.00
CA THR A 21 -12.13 -6.29 5.36
C THR A 21 -12.04 -5.29 4.23
N LEU A 22 -10.94 -4.54 4.20
CA LEU A 22 -10.67 -3.51 3.21
C LEU A 22 -9.54 -3.96 2.29
N TYR A 23 -9.71 -3.72 0.99
CA TYR A 23 -8.74 -4.03 -0.06
C TYR A 23 -8.35 -2.75 -0.78
N TYR A 24 -7.06 -2.47 -0.88
CA TYR A 24 -6.54 -1.26 -1.49
C TYR A 24 -5.17 -1.49 -2.11
N THR A 25 -4.90 -0.83 -3.22
CA THR A 25 -3.57 -0.78 -3.84
C THR A 25 -3.15 0.67 -3.97
N GLY A 26 -1.98 1.01 -3.42
CA GLY A 26 -1.41 2.35 -3.48
C GLY A 26 -0.22 2.43 -4.41
N VAL A 27 -0.11 3.56 -5.09
CA VAL A 27 1.04 3.91 -5.92
C VAL A 27 1.54 5.30 -5.53
N PRO A 28 2.85 5.60 -5.71
CA PRO A 28 3.37 6.91 -5.32
C PRO A 28 2.84 8.04 -6.20
N ALA A 29 2.67 9.22 -5.61
CA ALA A 29 2.33 10.44 -6.32
C ALA A 29 3.58 11.27 -6.67
N ASN A 30 4.69 11.07 -5.95
CA ASN A 30 5.95 11.80 -6.10
C ASN A 30 6.90 11.07 -7.06
N LEU A 31 6.59 11.11 -8.33
CA LEU A 31 7.22 10.26 -9.36
C LEU A 31 8.70 10.57 -9.59
N ASP A 32 9.18 11.77 -9.27
CA ASP A 32 10.58 12.15 -9.42
C ASP A 32 11.44 11.79 -8.20
N ALA A 33 10.84 11.25 -7.15
CA ALA A 33 11.53 10.91 -5.91
C ALA A 33 12.23 9.55 -6.00
N ASP A 34 13.13 9.29 -5.06
CA ASP A 34 13.78 7.98 -4.94
C ASP A 34 12.84 6.94 -4.32
N ALA A 35 13.30 5.69 -4.25
CA ALA A 35 12.46 4.58 -3.77
C ALA A 35 12.03 4.75 -2.32
N CYS A 36 12.89 5.31 -1.46
CA CYS A 36 12.55 5.55 -0.05
C CYS A 36 11.41 6.58 0.05
N GLU A 37 11.52 7.69 -0.65
CA GLU A 37 10.51 8.75 -0.62
C GLU A 37 9.21 8.33 -1.31
N GLN A 38 9.30 7.57 -2.41
CA GLN A 38 8.10 7.03 -3.05
C GLN A 38 7.38 6.05 -2.13
N THR A 39 8.12 5.21 -1.41
CA THR A 39 7.54 4.29 -0.44
C THR A 39 6.85 5.06 0.68
N ALA A 40 7.51 6.06 1.26
CA ALA A 40 6.92 6.89 2.32
C ALA A 40 5.62 7.55 1.87
N ASN A 41 5.58 8.08 0.64
CA ASN A 41 4.39 8.69 0.08
C ASN A 41 3.26 7.68 -0.10
N THR A 42 3.56 6.48 -0.61
CA THR A 42 2.56 5.43 -0.77
C THR A 42 2.00 4.98 0.56
N LEU A 43 2.84 4.84 1.59
CA LEU A 43 2.41 4.49 2.94
C LEU A 43 1.54 5.59 3.58
N GLU A 44 1.85 6.84 3.32
CA GLU A 44 1.02 7.97 3.76
C GLU A 44 -0.37 7.94 3.13
N GLN A 45 -0.47 7.58 1.85
CA GLN A 45 -1.76 7.40 1.18
C GLN A 45 -2.55 6.23 1.80
N ILE A 46 -1.87 5.14 2.14
CA ILE A 46 -2.48 4.01 2.83
C ILE A 46 -3.06 4.46 4.19
N ASP A 47 -2.30 5.23 4.97
CA ASP A 47 -2.79 5.80 6.23
C ASP A 47 -4.07 6.59 6.02
N ALA A 48 -4.11 7.46 5.03
CA ALA A 48 -5.27 8.30 4.75
C ALA A 48 -6.51 7.47 4.40
N VAL A 49 -6.35 6.45 3.57
CA VAL A 49 -7.44 5.55 3.19
C VAL A 49 -7.97 4.81 4.41
N LEU A 50 -7.08 4.27 5.25
CA LEU A 50 -7.49 3.52 6.44
C LEU A 50 -8.21 4.41 7.45
N GLU A 51 -7.69 5.60 7.73
CA GLU A 51 -8.32 6.55 8.66
C GLU A 51 -9.72 6.93 8.20
N LYS A 52 -9.91 7.17 6.92
CA LYS A 52 -11.20 7.52 6.36
C LYS A 52 -12.25 6.43 6.56
N GLN A 53 -11.81 5.18 6.69
CA GLN A 53 -12.68 4.04 6.91
C GLN A 53 -12.73 3.59 8.38
N GLY A 54 -12.21 4.39 9.30
CA GLY A 54 -12.24 4.10 10.73
C GLY A 54 -11.22 3.04 11.16
N SER A 55 -10.19 2.80 10.35
CA SER A 55 -9.13 1.83 10.64
C SER A 55 -7.78 2.54 10.84
N ASN A 56 -6.70 1.78 10.92
CA ASN A 56 -5.36 2.33 11.05
C ASN A 56 -4.33 1.26 10.64
N LYS A 57 -3.06 1.65 10.52
CA LYS A 57 -1.99 0.77 10.03
C LYS A 57 -1.71 -0.43 10.93
N SER A 58 -2.07 -0.37 12.22
CA SER A 58 -1.93 -1.52 13.11
C SER A 58 -2.93 -2.65 12.79
N ARG A 59 -3.90 -2.39 11.93
CA ARG A 59 -4.94 -3.34 11.56
C ARG A 59 -4.75 -3.89 10.13
N ILE A 60 -3.61 -3.61 9.51
CA ILE A 60 -3.29 -4.21 8.21
C ILE A 60 -2.95 -5.69 8.43
N LEU A 61 -3.59 -6.55 7.66
CA LEU A 61 -3.45 -8.01 7.77
C LEU A 61 -2.38 -8.54 6.84
N ASP A 62 -2.29 -7.99 5.65
CA ASP A 62 -1.42 -8.46 4.58
C ASP A 62 -0.97 -7.29 3.72
N ALA A 63 0.30 -7.30 3.33
CA ALA A 63 0.88 -6.31 2.41
C ALA A 63 1.75 -7.00 1.38
N THR A 64 1.51 -6.69 0.11
CA THR A 64 2.37 -7.11 -0.99
C THR A 64 3.06 -5.87 -1.54
N ILE A 65 4.38 -5.88 -1.54
CA ILE A 65 5.19 -4.78 -2.03
C ILE A 65 5.83 -5.20 -3.35
N PHE A 66 5.55 -4.43 -4.41
CA PHE A 66 6.15 -4.62 -5.72
C PHE A 66 7.23 -3.56 -5.89
N LEU A 67 8.46 -3.99 -6.20
CA LEU A 67 9.60 -3.11 -6.49
C LEU A 67 9.99 -3.25 -7.95
N ALA A 68 10.14 -2.12 -8.63
CA ALA A 68 10.62 -2.12 -10.02
C ALA A 68 12.06 -2.63 -10.12
N ASP A 69 12.87 -2.40 -9.09
CA ASP A 69 14.26 -2.86 -9.01
C ASP A 69 14.53 -3.42 -7.61
N LYS A 70 14.97 -4.67 -7.55
CA LYS A 70 15.27 -5.34 -6.25
C LYS A 70 16.39 -4.66 -5.49
N SER A 71 17.25 -3.86 -6.16
CA SER A 71 18.30 -3.10 -5.48
C SER A 71 17.74 -2.00 -4.58
N ASP A 72 16.46 -1.64 -4.72
CA ASP A 72 15.77 -0.67 -3.87
C ASP A 72 15.18 -1.27 -2.60
N PHE A 73 15.45 -2.55 -2.32
CA PHE A 73 14.89 -3.24 -1.15
C PHE A 73 15.25 -2.53 0.17
N ALA A 74 16.52 -2.20 0.36
CA ALA A 74 16.95 -1.50 1.59
C ALA A 74 16.32 -0.11 1.71
N ALA A 75 16.23 0.63 0.60
CA ALA A 75 15.61 1.96 0.60
C ALA A 75 14.12 1.89 0.94
N MET A 76 13.41 0.92 0.37
CA MET A 76 12.00 0.67 0.69
C MET A 76 11.84 0.29 2.16
N ASN A 77 12.67 -0.61 2.66
CA ASN A 77 12.60 -1.04 4.06
C ASN A 77 12.88 0.10 5.04
N LYS A 78 13.73 1.06 4.68
CA LYS A 78 13.97 2.23 5.52
C LYS A 78 12.67 3.01 5.77
N ALA A 79 11.89 3.24 4.74
CA ALA A 79 10.59 3.91 4.89
C ALA A 79 9.58 3.03 5.63
N TRP A 80 9.54 1.74 5.31
CA TRP A 80 8.66 0.79 5.97
C TRP A 80 8.95 0.70 7.47
N ASP A 81 10.21 0.57 7.86
CA ASP A 81 10.61 0.43 9.26
C ASP A 81 10.27 1.68 10.08
N ALA A 82 10.33 2.86 9.47
CA ALA A 82 9.94 4.11 10.13
C ALA A 82 8.42 4.25 10.28
N TRP A 83 7.64 3.48 9.54
CA TRP A 83 6.18 3.59 9.47
C TRP A 83 5.45 2.48 10.22
N VAL A 84 5.92 1.23 10.12
CA VAL A 84 5.24 0.07 10.70
C VAL A 84 5.23 0.16 12.24
N VAL A 85 4.14 -0.31 12.85
CA VAL A 85 4.03 -0.35 14.31
C VAL A 85 4.62 -1.66 14.84
N ALA A 86 5.60 -1.57 15.72
CA ALA A 86 6.23 -2.74 16.30
C ALA A 86 5.18 -3.63 17.01
N GLY A 87 5.24 -4.92 16.74
CA GLY A 87 4.29 -5.89 17.28
C GLY A 87 2.96 -5.98 16.51
N HIS A 88 2.73 -5.10 15.54
CA HIS A 88 1.51 -5.06 14.74
C HIS A 88 1.78 -5.10 13.24
N ALA A 89 2.94 -5.61 12.82
CA ALA A 89 3.30 -5.72 11.42
C ALA A 89 2.41 -6.76 10.71
N PRO A 90 2.01 -6.50 9.47
CA PRO A 90 1.23 -7.47 8.69
C PRO A 90 2.11 -8.61 8.16
N VAL A 91 1.47 -9.66 7.68
CA VAL A 91 2.16 -10.58 6.76
C VAL A 91 2.60 -9.76 5.56
N ARG A 92 3.84 -9.95 5.10
CA ARG A 92 4.40 -9.15 4.00
C ARG A 92 5.21 -9.99 3.04
N CYS A 93 5.05 -9.78 1.74
CA CYS A 93 6.00 -10.24 0.76
C CYS A 93 6.46 -9.07 -0.12
N THR A 94 7.69 -9.18 -0.65
CA THR A 94 8.26 -8.18 -1.55
C THR A 94 8.69 -8.88 -2.83
N VAL A 95 8.24 -8.36 -3.96
CA VAL A 95 8.44 -8.97 -5.28
C VAL A 95 9.02 -7.93 -6.23
N GLN A 96 10.02 -8.29 -7.03
CA GLN A 96 10.44 -7.46 -8.14
C GLN A 96 9.51 -7.67 -9.32
N ALA A 97 9.01 -6.59 -9.90
CA ALA A 97 8.13 -6.65 -11.06
C ALA A 97 8.24 -5.37 -11.88
N ALA A 98 8.08 -5.49 -13.19
CA ALA A 98 7.92 -4.31 -14.04
C ALA A 98 6.57 -3.67 -13.71
N LEU A 99 6.58 -2.41 -13.37
CA LEU A 99 5.37 -1.67 -13.03
C LEU A 99 4.83 -0.93 -14.27
N MET A 100 3.56 -0.51 -14.21
CA MET A 100 2.90 0.01 -15.41
C MET A 100 3.43 1.37 -15.84
N LYS A 101 3.86 2.22 -14.90
CA LYS A 101 4.53 3.47 -15.24
C LYS A 101 6.03 3.34 -14.98
N PRO A 102 6.90 3.77 -15.92
CA PRO A 102 8.35 3.68 -15.73
C PRO A 102 8.85 4.41 -14.49
N GLU A 103 8.16 5.48 -14.08
CA GLU A 103 8.51 6.30 -12.92
C GLU A 103 8.19 5.62 -11.60
N TYR A 104 7.29 4.62 -11.56
CA TYR A 104 6.98 3.90 -10.34
C TYR A 104 8.16 3.03 -9.92
N LYS A 105 8.68 3.27 -8.72
CA LYS A 105 9.69 2.41 -8.10
C LYS A 105 9.05 1.40 -7.15
N VAL A 106 7.83 1.67 -6.69
CA VAL A 106 7.12 0.82 -5.73
C VAL A 106 5.61 0.87 -6.00
N GLU A 107 4.96 -0.23 -5.67
CA GLU A 107 3.49 -0.33 -5.61
C GLU A 107 3.16 -1.22 -4.42
N ILE A 108 2.16 -0.86 -3.61
CA ILE A 108 1.85 -1.60 -2.39
C ILE A 108 0.37 -1.94 -2.36
N LYS A 109 0.07 -3.24 -2.28
CA LYS A 109 -1.29 -3.74 -2.09
C LYS A 109 -1.46 -4.17 -0.65
N ILE A 110 -2.57 -3.74 -0.03
CA ILE A 110 -2.86 -4.11 1.36
C ILE A 110 -4.26 -4.69 1.52
N ILE A 111 -4.39 -5.51 2.55
CA ILE A 111 -5.65 -6.01 3.07
C ILE A 111 -5.67 -5.65 4.54
N ALA A 112 -6.73 -5.01 5.00
CA ALA A 112 -6.82 -4.52 6.37
C ALA A 112 -8.18 -4.83 7.00
N ALA A 113 -8.21 -4.95 8.32
CA ALA A 113 -9.45 -5.02 9.08
C ALA A 113 -10.03 -3.61 9.27
N VAL A 114 -11.33 -3.50 9.16
CA VAL A 114 -12.05 -2.24 9.39
C VAL A 114 -13.24 -2.41 10.34
#